data_6ec7db7859d25e3555e967bd2ce3c05a
#
_entry.id   6ec7db7859d25e3555e967bd2ce3c05a
#
_cell.length_a   1.000
_cell.length_b   1.000
_cell.length_c   1.000
_cell.angle_alpha   90.00
_cell.angle_beta   90.00
_cell.angle_gamma   90.00
#
_symmetry.space_group_name_H-M   'P 1'
#
loop_
_entity.id
_entity.type
_entity.pdbx_description
1 polymer ?
#
loop_
_entity_poly.entity_id
_entity_poly.type
_entity_poly.pdbx_seq_one_letter_code
_entity_poly.pdbx_strand_id
1 'polypeptide(L)'
;DEMNMHVPQSPASMIELVNIAGVCHQIISPRENKPIITIVQDTLLGIFKLTHTELLPHKKGDKLTYANNTNIYDTSGDHNEVYVPSSVFTKKQVMNLVCNLSTFKGFIPEPEIEINEKIKLWTGKQILSFIIPDTVNLKMENGSYDNEQVDVKNMVEIIEGVIQQGTFDKGLFTKTSKGLIHTIYNDLGSERTKNFIDDLQKIVSYFLLIEGFSVGISDMIAPQETNEQIKEVVEEKKKNIESIMQDIHLDIFENLTGQSNKAYFESKVNSILNETLKDTGKIGLSTLEEKNRVTAMINSGSKGKPTNIAQIVACLGQQNVDGGRIPYGFTDRTLPHYYKYDDSSEAKGFVENSFISGQTPQEYFFHAMGGREGLIDTAVKTSQTGYIQRKLVKSMEDLKVHYDSSVRSSSGDVIQFVYADDGMDAIYIESQPLFLTKLSLKDKSLQKKFQFGKETNWSSYLTEECITKLKKTKTYQRKLDESFKQLLAHREYLINMVFNGEPQNNINYAVHIQRIVSNVCGAPKLNHGHLSDISPLEILKSNKQLKERLKLPNVFNNTTILKILIDIHLSPKILLCEYSITRELYEKIVMLVEQQFYKSRIVPGEMVGPIAAQSIGEPATQMTLNTFHFAGVSAK
;
A
#
# COMPACT_ATOMS: atom_id res chain seq x y z
N ASP A 1 1.09 -13.87 25.33
CA ASP A 1 1.35 -13.97 26.76
C ASP A 1 1.98 -15.30 27.17
N GLU A 2 1.77 -16.36 26.39
CA GLU A 2 2.43 -17.65 26.57
C GLU A 2 3.13 -18.08 25.30
N MET A 3 4.31 -18.65 25.43
CA MET A 3 5.10 -19.19 24.32
C MET A 3 5.49 -20.62 24.61
N ASN A 4 5.47 -21.46 23.57
CA ASN A 4 5.96 -22.80 23.62
C ASN A 4 7.36 -22.85 23.00
N MET A 5 8.27 -23.58 23.64
CA MET A 5 9.62 -23.81 23.14
C MET A 5 9.78 -25.29 22.78
N HIS A 6 10.28 -25.55 21.58
CA HIS A 6 10.52 -26.89 21.07
C HIS A 6 11.98 -27.03 20.67
N VAL A 7 12.57 -28.19 20.94
CA VAL A 7 13.93 -28.53 20.54
C VAL A 7 13.87 -29.70 19.57
N PRO A 8 14.00 -29.48 18.27
CA PRO A 8 13.96 -30.54 17.26
C PRO A 8 15.16 -31.47 17.42
N GLN A 9 14.92 -32.78 17.34
CA GLN A 9 15.95 -33.81 17.57
C GLN A 9 16.56 -34.33 16.28
N SER A 10 15.83 -34.34 15.17
CA SER A 10 16.33 -34.89 13.91
C SER A 10 16.95 -33.80 13.02
N PRO A 11 18.04 -34.12 12.29
CA PRO A 11 18.62 -33.19 11.30
C PRO A 11 17.60 -32.75 10.21
N ALA A 12 16.71 -33.66 9.81
CA ALA A 12 15.66 -33.33 8.83
C ALA A 12 14.72 -32.22 9.34
N SER A 13 14.24 -32.35 10.59
CA SER A 13 13.40 -31.32 11.22
C SER A 13 14.13 -29.98 11.39
N MET A 14 15.43 -30.02 11.73
CA MET A 14 16.26 -28.82 11.86
C MET A 14 16.40 -28.09 10.52
N ILE A 15 16.65 -28.82 9.43
CA ILE A 15 16.78 -28.27 8.08
C ILE A 15 15.45 -27.66 7.61
N GLU A 16 14.35 -28.35 7.85
CA GLU A 16 13.01 -27.85 7.50
C GLU A 16 12.67 -26.57 8.26
N LEU A 17 12.94 -26.51 9.55
CA LEU A 17 12.70 -25.30 10.36
C LEU A 17 13.55 -24.11 9.90
N VAL A 18 14.82 -24.33 9.56
CA VAL A 18 15.70 -23.25 9.10
C VAL A 18 15.35 -22.77 7.71
N ASN A 19 15.11 -23.68 6.75
CA ASN A 19 14.99 -23.32 5.33
C ASN A 19 13.54 -23.02 4.88
N ILE A 20 12.53 -23.53 5.61
CA ILE A 20 11.12 -23.36 5.22
C ILE A 20 10.36 -22.55 6.28
N ALA A 21 10.35 -23.00 7.53
CA ALA A 21 9.58 -22.39 8.60
C ALA A 21 10.26 -21.16 9.24
N GLY A 22 11.51 -20.85 8.89
CA GLY A 22 12.24 -19.69 9.41
C GLY A 22 11.48 -18.38 9.18
N VAL A 23 11.50 -17.49 10.17
CA VAL A 23 10.75 -16.21 10.14
C VAL A 23 11.05 -15.37 8.90
N CYS A 24 12.30 -15.39 8.43
CA CYS A 24 12.68 -14.66 7.20
C CYS A 24 11.95 -15.16 5.95
N HIS A 25 11.48 -16.41 5.92
CA HIS A 25 10.72 -16.98 4.82
C HIS A 25 9.21 -16.73 4.93
N GLN A 26 8.73 -16.23 6.10
CA GLN A 26 7.32 -15.97 6.41
C GLN A 26 6.97 -14.47 6.39
N ILE A 27 7.76 -13.64 5.72
CA ILE A 27 7.56 -12.18 5.68
C ILE A 27 6.29 -11.82 4.93
N ILE A 28 5.98 -12.50 3.83
CA ILE A 28 4.78 -12.28 3.02
C ILE A 28 3.72 -13.32 3.33
N SER A 29 2.50 -12.88 3.59
CA SER A 29 1.35 -13.75 3.83
C SER A 29 0.67 -14.17 2.51
N PRO A 30 0.31 -15.45 2.34
CA PRO A 30 -0.46 -15.91 1.18
C PRO A 30 -1.91 -15.41 1.18
N ARG A 31 -2.44 -14.94 2.31
CA ARG A 31 -3.83 -14.46 2.45
C ARG A 31 -4.14 -13.25 1.57
N GLU A 32 -3.36 -12.19 1.71
CA GLU A 32 -3.56 -10.92 1.00
C GLU A 32 -2.37 -10.56 0.11
N ASN A 33 -1.40 -11.45 0.05
CA ASN A 33 -0.18 -11.23 -0.71
C ASN A 33 0.53 -9.92 -0.33
N LYS A 34 0.57 -9.66 0.97
CA LYS A 34 1.24 -8.49 1.54
C LYS A 34 2.19 -8.87 2.66
N PRO A 35 3.18 -8.03 2.95
CA PRO A 35 4.06 -8.25 4.09
C PRO A 35 3.26 -8.26 5.40
N ILE A 36 3.43 -9.31 6.20
CA ILE A 36 2.92 -9.43 7.57
C ILE A 36 3.94 -8.85 8.56
N ILE A 37 5.23 -9.12 8.29
CA ILE A 37 6.34 -8.52 9.04
C ILE A 37 6.66 -7.20 8.36
N THR A 38 6.28 -6.11 9.01
CA THR A 38 6.42 -4.75 8.49
C THR A 38 7.06 -3.83 9.52
N ILE A 39 7.34 -2.62 9.09
CA ILE A 39 7.81 -1.56 9.97
C ILE A 39 6.61 -0.95 10.69
N VAL A 40 6.68 -0.87 12.01
CA VAL A 40 5.56 -0.42 12.86
C VAL A 40 6.04 0.51 13.98
N GLN A 41 5.09 1.21 14.60
CA GLN A 41 5.26 2.01 15.82
C GLN A 41 6.47 2.98 15.75
N ASP A 42 7.38 2.93 16.72
CA ASP A 42 8.48 3.89 16.86
C ASP A 42 9.43 3.88 15.67
N THR A 43 9.68 2.70 15.09
CA THR A 43 10.54 2.59 13.90
C THR A 43 9.91 3.33 12.71
N LEU A 44 8.60 3.20 12.52
CA LEU A 44 7.90 3.90 11.45
C LEU A 44 7.88 5.43 11.68
N LEU A 45 7.67 5.87 12.92
CA LEU A 45 7.76 7.29 13.28
C LEU A 45 9.16 7.87 13.01
N GLY A 46 10.21 7.14 13.39
CA GLY A 46 11.58 7.58 13.17
C GLY A 46 11.94 7.69 11.69
N ILE A 47 11.47 6.74 10.86
CA ILE A 47 11.65 6.82 9.40
C ILE A 47 10.90 8.02 8.83
N PHE A 48 9.68 8.26 9.27
CA PHE A 48 8.92 9.44 8.86
C PHE A 48 9.69 10.72 9.17
N LYS A 49 10.22 10.88 10.39
CA LYS A 49 11.05 12.04 10.79
C LYS A 49 12.34 12.15 9.96
N LEU A 50 13.00 11.04 9.64
CA LEU A 50 14.21 11.03 8.82
C LEU A 50 13.96 11.48 7.37
N THR A 51 12.80 11.18 6.81
CA THR A 51 12.46 11.48 5.41
C THR A 51 11.62 12.74 5.24
N HIS A 52 11.09 13.29 6.34
CA HIS A 52 10.24 14.46 6.32
C HIS A 52 10.99 15.71 5.82
N THR A 53 10.28 16.55 5.07
CA THR A 53 10.78 17.84 4.58
C THR A 53 9.84 18.94 5.04
N GLU A 54 10.39 20.03 5.52
CA GLU A 54 9.64 21.21 5.95
C GLU A 54 9.67 22.27 4.87
N LEU A 55 8.58 22.99 4.70
CA LEU A 55 8.50 24.18 3.87
C LEU A 55 8.91 25.39 4.71
N LEU A 56 10.01 26.02 4.39
CA LEU A 56 10.50 27.21 5.09
C LEU A 56 10.49 28.42 4.17
N PRO A 57 10.08 29.60 4.67
CA PRO A 57 10.16 30.84 3.92
C PRO A 57 11.63 31.18 3.61
N HIS A 58 11.95 31.34 2.33
CA HIS A 58 13.30 31.69 1.87
C HIS A 58 13.43 33.21 1.73
N LYS A 59 14.38 33.80 2.47
CA LYS A 59 14.76 35.22 2.26
C LYS A 59 15.77 35.32 1.12
N LYS A 60 15.46 36.10 0.11
CA LYS A 60 16.38 36.44 -1.00
C LYS A 60 17.69 36.96 -0.42
N GLY A 61 18.76 36.13 -0.46
CA GLY A 61 20.08 36.49 0.05
C GLY A 61 20.74 35.44 0.96
N ASP A 62 20.02 34.46 1.50
CA ASP A 62 20.59 33.38 2.28
C ASP A 62 21.25 32.36 1.33
N LYS A 63 22.56 32.27 1.34
CA LYS A 63 23.33 31.29 0.56
C LYS A 63 23.31 29.93 1.27
N LEU A 64 22.20 29.21 1.17
CA LEU A 64 22.20 27.76 1.33
C LEU A 64 22.65 27.15 -0.01
N THR A 65 23.93 26.88 -0.16
CA THR A 65 24.45 26.15 -1.31
C THR A 65 24.31 24.66 -1.05
N TYR A 66 23.36 24.03 -1.71
CA TYR A 66 23.29 22.58 -1.83
C TYR A 66 24.29 22.14 -2.92
N ALA A 67 25.09 21.13 -2.62
CA ALA A 67 26.21 20.70 -3.47
C ALA A 67 25.79 20.17 -4.86
N ASN A 68 24.52 19.79 -5.02
CA ASN A 68 23.93 19.45 -6.31
C ASN A 68 22.59 20.17 -6.46
N ASN A 69 22.50 21.01 -7.48
CA ASN A 69 21.34 21.84 -7.84
C ASN A 69 20.01 21.12 -8.10
N THR A 70 19.86 19.86 -7.70
CA THR A 70 18.75 19.01 -8.11
C THR A 70 17.69 18.75 -7.05
N ASN A 71 17.92 19.13 -5.78
CA ASN A 71 17.00 18.75 -4.69
C ASN A 71 16.36 19.93 -3.94
N ILE A 72 16.45 21.14 -4.44
CA ILE A 72 15.59 22.23 -4.01
C ILE A 72 14.41 22.25 -4.96
N TYR A 73 13.31 21.67 -4.52
CA TYR A 73 12.08 21.69 -5.31
C TYR A 73 11.38 23.03 -5.09
N ASP A 74 11.62 23.95 -6.00
CA ASP A 74 10.82 25.15 -6.16
C ASP A 74 9.56 24.78 -6.94
N THR A 75 8.48 24.47 -6.23
CA THR A 75 7.20 24.07 -6.84
C THR A 75 6.20 25.22 -6.93
N SER A 76 6.48 26.36 -6.31
CA SER A 76 5.48 27.43 -6.17
C SER A 76 5.56 28.52 -7.23
N GLY A 77 6.52 28.53 -8.12
CA GLY A 77 6.68 29.65 -9.08
C GLY A 77 6.87 31.04 -8.41
N ASP A 78 6.65 31.13 -7.12
CA ASP A 78 6.96 32.25 -6.24
C ASP A 78 8.22 31.88 -5.44
N HIS A 79 9.33 32.47 -5.75
CA HIS A 79 10.67 32.19 -5.22
C HIS A 79 10.86 32.42 -3.70
N ASN A 80 9.82 32.30 -2.88
CA ASN A 80 9.83 32.66 -1.47
C ASN A 80 9.82 31.47 -0.49
N GLU A 81 9.63 30.24 -0.96
CA GLU A 81 9.54 29.06 -0.12
C GLU A 81 10.43 27.91 -0.65
N VAL A 82 11.12 27.24 0.24
CA VAL A 82 12.04 26.13 -0.07
C VAL A 82 11.77 24.92 0.82
N TYR A 83 11.74 23.73 0.25
CA TYR A 83 11.68 22.48 1.01
C TYR A 83 13.03 22.13 1.61
N VAL A 84 13.11 22.08 2.93
CA VAL A 84 14.33 21.74 3.68
C VAL A 84 14.13 20.40 4.42
N PRO A 85 15.12 19.49 4.38
CA PRO A 85 15.07 18.28 5.18
C PRO A 85 15.00 18.58 6.68
N SER A 86 14.04 17.95 7.38
CA SER A 86 13.87 18.15 8.83
C SER A 86 15.01 17.55 9.65
N SER A 87 15.68 16.51 9.12
CA SER A 87 16.76 15.80 9.79
C SER A 87 18.05 15.91 9.01
N VAL A 88 19.05 16.55 9.62
CA VAL A 88 20.39 16.72 9.06
C VAL A 88 21.46 16.24 10.04
N PHE A 89 22.56 15.68 9.53
CA PHE A 89 23.56 14.98 10.32
C PHE A 89 24.97 15.42 9.93
N THR A 90 25.82 15.56 10.94
CA THR A 90 27.26 15.74 10.77
C THR A 90 27.91 14.40 10.42
N LYS A 91 29.12 14.44 9.82
CA LYS A 91 29.88 13.22 9.47
C LYS A 91 30.04 12.25 10.66
N LYS A 92 30.27 12.78 11.86
CA LYS A 92 30.41 11.98 13.08
C LYS A 92 29.11 11.22 13.44
N GLN A 93 27.99 11.91 13.33
CA GLN A 93 26.67 11.28 13.59
C GLN A 93 26.34 10.23 12.53
N VAL A 94 26.61 10.52 11.24
CA VAL A 94 26.42 9.53 10.16
C VAL A 94 27.25 8.29 10.40
N MET A 95 28.54 8.45 10.76
CA MET A 95 29.41 7.31 11.07
C MET A 95 28.85 6.46 12.23
N ASN A 96 28.37 7.09 13.29
CA ASN A 96 27.77 6.38 14.41
C ASN A 96 26.50 5.60 14.02
N LEU A 97 25.68 6.15 13.14
CA LEU A 97 24.49 5.48 12.63
C LEU A 97 24.83 4.28 11.73
N VAL A 98 25.83 4.43 10.88
CA VAL A 98 26.14 3.49 9.80
C VAL A 98 27.07 2.36 10.24
N CYS A 99 27.92 2.56 11.26
CA CYS A 99 28.88 1.55 11.74
C CYS A 99 28.23 0.23 12.20
N ASN A 100 26.97 0.26 12.62
CA ASN A 100 26.27 -0.92 13.12
C ASN A 100 25.47 -1.67 12.04
N LEU A 101 25.53 -1.23 10.78
CA LEU A 101 24.81 -1.87 9.68
C LEU A 101 25.54 -3.09 9.16
N SER A 102 24.78 -4.18 8.95
CA SER A 102 25.28 -5.40 8.33
C SER A 102 25.59 -5.23 6.84
N THR A 103 24.92 -4.29 6.18
CA THR A 103 25.01 -4.04 4.74
C THR A 103 25.94 -2.89 4.36
N PHE A 104 26.59 -2.27 5.33
CA PHE A 104 27.46 -1.13 5.06
C PHE A 104 28.71 -1.50 4.26
N LYS A 105 28.89 -0.88 3.10
CA LYS A 105 29.97 -1.16 2.15
C LYS A 105 31.28 -0.38 2.45
N GLY A 106 31.33 0.36 3.56
CA GLY A 106 32.52 1.18 3.92
C GLY A 106 32.67 2.52 3.22
N PHE A 107 31.71 2.89 2.37
CA PHE A 107 31.70 4.14 1.63
C PHE A 107 30.56 5.06 2.07
N ILE A 108 30.84 6.34 2.28
CA ILE A 108 29.84 7.36 2.55
C ILE A 108 29.82 8.31 1.34
N PRO A 109 28.65 8.55 0.71
CA PRO A 109 28.53 9.48 -0.40
C PRO A 109 28.85 10.90 0.02
N GLU A 110 29.04 11.76 -0.97
CA GLU A 110 29.23 13.18 -0.73
C GLU A 110 28.01 13.81 -0.06
N PRO A 111 28.20 14.80 0.82
CA PRO A 111 27.09 15.46 1.52
C PRO A 111 26.22 16.23 0.53
N GLU A 112 24.91 16.19 0.75
CA GLU A 112 23.97 16.99 -0.06
C GLU A 112 23.94 18.45 0.33
N ILE A 113 24.26 18.77 1.59
CA ILE A 113 24.17 20.12 2.12
C ILE A 113 25.57 20.62 2.50
N GLU A 114 26.01 21.70 1.89
CA GLU A 114 27.24 22.40 2.26
C GLU A 114 26.91 23.85 2.67
N ILE A 115 27.22 24.20 3.91
CA ILE A 115 27.03 25.55 4.43
C ILE A 115 28.40 26.25 4.48
N ASN A 116 28.54 27.34 3.70
CA ASN A 116 29.74 28.17 3.65
C ASN A 116 31.06 27.39 3.38
N GLU A 117 31.00 26.33 2.56
CA GLU A 117 32.16 25.47 2.20
C GLU A 117 32.85 24.77 3.40
N LYS A 118 32.39 25.01 4.63
CA LYS A 118 33.04 24.49 5.84
C LYS A 118 32.24 23.41 6.55
N ILE A 119 30.92 23.50 6.51
CA ILE A 119 30.05 22.56 7.21
C ILE A 119 29.39 21.66 6.19
N LYS A 120 29.71 20.37 6.27
CA LYS A 120 29.19 19.32 5.41
C LYS A 120 28.14 18.51 6.19
N LEU A 121 26.90 18.44 5.68
CA LEU A 121 25.78 17.78 6.33
C LEU A 121 25.14 16.77 5.38
N TRP A 122 24.69 15.66 5.95
CA TRP A 122 23.98 14.58 5.27
C TRP A 122 22.50 14.62 5.68
N THR A 123 21.63 14.30 4.73
CA THR A 123 20.20 14.22 4.97
C THR A 123 19.79 12.83 5.48
N GLY A 124 18.65 12.76 6.16
CA GLY A 124 18.10 11.48 6.58
C GLY A 124 17.76 10.54 5.41
N LYS A 125 17.39 11.10 4.24
CA LYS A 125 17.16 10.33 3.00
C LYS A 125 18.44 9.66 2.51
N GLN A 126 19.58 10.38 2.54
CA GLN A 126 20.88 9.78 2.19
C GLN A 126 21.22 8.60 3.11
N ILE A 127 20.99 8.76 4.42
CA ILE A 127 21.28 7.69 5.39
C ILE A 127 20.41 6.45 5.11
N LEU A 128 19.12 6.61 4.84
CA LEU A 128 18.25 5.49 4.52
C LEU A 128 18.59 4.84 3.17
N SER A 129 19.13 5.60 2.22
CA SER A 129 19.56 5.06 0.93
C SER A 129 20.70 4.03 1.05
N PHE A 130 21.51 4.05 2.13
CA PHE A 130 22.53 3.01 2.37
C PHE A 130 21.97 1.60 2.55
N ILE A 131 20.72 1.49 3.02
CA ILE A 131 20.11 0.20 3.34
C ILE A 131 19.38 -0.34 2.13
N ILE A 132 18.82 0.55 1.30
CA ILE A 132 18.02 0.15 0.14
C ILE A 132 18.94 -0.48 -0.90
N PRO A 133 18.59 -1.66 -1.45
CA PRO A 133 19.38 -2.27 -2.52
C PRO A 133 19.42 -1.42 -3.79
N ASP A 134 20.57 -1.38 -4.44
CA ASP A 134 20.85 -0.57 -5.65
C ASP A 134 19.93 -0.92 -6.85
N THR A 135 19.28 -2.09 -6.84
CA THR A 135 18.37 -2.54 -7.90
C THR A 135 16.94 -2.06 -7.74
N VAL A 136 16.60 -1.42 -6.63
CA VAL A 136 15.23 -0.99 -6.34
C VAL A 136 14.90 0.30 -7.06
N ASN A 137 13.91 0.24 -7.96
CA ASN A 137 13.30 1.39 -8.62
C ASN A 137 11.81 1.42 -8.25
N LEU A 138 11.35 2.48 -7.59
CA LEU A 138 10.01 2.58 -7.06
C LEU A 138 9.46 4.00 -7.18
N LYS A 139 8.22 4.12 -7.66
CA LYS A 139 7.48 5.38 -7.67
C LYS A 139 6.08 5.13 -7.14
N MET A 140 5.75 5.80 -6.03
CA MET A 140 4.49 5.57 -5.33
C MET A 140 3.98 6.84 -4.65
N GLU A 141 2.67 7.03 -4.69
CA GLU A 141 2.00 8.09 -3.93
C GLU A 141 1.85 7.68 -2.47
N ASN A 142 2.20 8.60 -1.58
CA ASN A 142 1.98 8.50 -0.15
C ASN A 142 0.47 8.65 0.14
N GLY A 143 -0.09 7.83 1.01
CA GLY A 143 -1.50 7.87 1.37
C GLY A 143 -1.85 8.79 2.54
N SER A 144 -0.86 9.45 3.14
CA SER A 144 -1.02 10.21 4.39
C SER A 144 -1.44 11.67 4.20
N TYR A 145 -1.34 12.19 2.99
CA TYR A 145 -1.69 13.57 2.67
C TYR A 145 -2.87 13.61 1.70
N ASP A 146 -3.79 14.57 1.88
CA ASP A 146 -4.95 14.73 0.98
C ASP A 146 -4.50 15.05 -0.46
N ASN A 147 -5.10 14.35 -1.41
CA ASN A 147 -4.68 14.28 -2.82
C ASN A 147 -4.94 15.52 -3.69
N GLU A 148 -5.28 16.66 -3.13
CA GLU A 148 -5.63 17.84 -3.95
C GLU A 148 -4.41 18.55 -4.56
N GLN A 149 -3.21 18.29 -4.07
CA GLN A 149 -1.97 18.78 -4.68
C GLN A 149 -0.94 17.67 -4.73
N VAL A 150 -0.47 17.34 -5.94
CA VAL A 150 0.71 16.46 -6.13
C VAL A 150 1.94 17.21 -5.65
N ASP A 151 2.18 17.16 -4.36
CA ASP A 151 3.32 17.82 -3.73
C ASP A 151 4.54 16.88 -3.71
N VAL A 152 5.73 17.46 -3.67
CA VAL A 152 7.02 16.77 -3.56
C VAL A 152 7.07 15.83 -2.35
N LYS A 153 6.31 16.13 -1.29
CA LYS A 153 6.17 15.29 -0.10
C LYS A 153 5.39 14.01 -0.36
N ASN A 154 4.39 14.06 -1.24
CA ASN A 154 3.41 12.99 -1.43
C ASN A 154 3.88 11.91 -2.40
N MET A 155 4.85 12.22 -3.27
CA MET A 155 5.37 11.27 -4.24
C MET A 155 6.72 10.71 -3.77
N VAL A 156 6.72 9.45 -3.36
CA VAL A 156 7.96 8.73 -3.05
C VAL A 156 8.57 8.22 -4.35
N GLU A 157 9.81 8.61 -4.61
CA GLU A 157 10.58 8.17 -5.77
C GLU A 157 11.96 7.66 -5.33
N ILE A 158 12.25 6.41 -5.66
CA ILE A 158 13.52 5.73 -5.41
C ILE A 158 14.07 5.30 -6.77
N ILE A 159 15.28 5.72 -7.09
CA ILE A 159 15.97 5.38 -8.34
C ILE A 159 17.31 4.74 -7.98
N GLU A 160 17.55 3.53 -8.46
CA GLU A 160 18.78 2.76 -8.21
C GLU A 160 19.15 2.72 -6.72
N GLY A 161 18.14 2.48 -5.85
CA GLY A 161 18.32 2.43 -4.40
C GLY A 161 18.48 3.76 -3.70
N VAL A 162 18.55 4.88 -4.43
CA VAL A 162 18.69 6.23 -3.86
C VAL A 162 17.32 6.91 -3.77
N ILE A 163 16.99 7.42 -2.58
CA ILE A 163 15.76 8.18 -2.35
C ILE A 163 15.91 9.57 -2.95
N GLN A 164 15.15 9.86 -3.99
CA GLN A 164 15.15 11.17 -4.64
C GLN A 164 14.21 12.14 -3.91
N GLN A 165 12.98 11.73 -3.65
CA GLN A 165 11.96 12.57 -3.03
C GLN A 165 10.94 11.75 -2.25
N GLY A 166 10.05 12.44 -1.51
CA GLY A 166 8.93 11.88 -0.77
C GLY A 166 9.22 11.60 0.70
N THR A 167 8.16 11.44 1.47
CA THR A 167 8.18 11.09 2.89
C THR A 167 7.71 9.66 3.05
N PHE A 168 8.38 8.87 3.87
CA PHE A 168 8.03 7.46 4.07
C PHE A 168 6.94 7.32 5.12
N ASP A 169 5.86 6.66 4.74
CA ASP A 169 4.71 6.33 5.59
C ASP A 169 4.50 4.81 5.72
N LYS A 170 3.49 4.43 6.47
CA LYS A 170 3.08 3.04 6.61
C LYS A 170 2.73 2.40 5.26
N GLY A 171 2.10 3.15 4.36
CA GLY A 171 1.68 2.64 3.05
C GLY A 171 2.84 2.13 2.22
N LEU A 172 4.00 2.78 2.27
CA LEU A 172 5.19 2.36 1.54
C LEU A 172 5.65 0.94 1.92
N PHE A 173 5.48 0.54 3.18
CA PHE A 173 5.94 -0.77 3.66
C PHE A 173 4.86 -1.86 3.58
N THR A 174 3.58 -1.49 3.63
CA THR A 174 2.46 -2.45 3.76
C THR A 174 1.70 -2.73 2.47
N LYS A 175 1.86 -1.90 1.42
CA LYS A 175 1.16 -2.13 0.14
C LYS A 175 1.67 -3.39 -0.56
N THR A 176 0.77 -4.10 -1.22
CA THR A 176 1.04 -5.39 -1.87
C THR A 176 1.94 -5.25 -3.10
N SER A 177 1.55 -4.50 -4.11
CA SER A 177 2.22 -4.55 -5.42
C SER A 177 3.28 -3.48 -5.66
N LYS A 178 3.39 -2.50 -4.80
CA LYS A 178 4.35 -1.38 -4.91
C LYS A 178 5.00 -1.06 -3.58
N GLY A 179 4.81 -1.92 -2.57
CA GLY A 179 5.44 -1.77 -1.27
C GLY A 179 6.93 -2.07 -1.35
N LEU A 180 7.74 -1.34 -0.58
CA LEU A 180 9.19 -1.50 -0.59
C LEU A 180 9.61 -2.89 -0.11
N ILE A 181 9.05 -3.39 0.99
CA ILE A 181 9.34 -4.73 1.52
C ILE A 181 8.95 -5.81 0.52
N HIS A 182 7.76 -5.69 -0.08
CA HIS A 182 7.26 -6.64 -1.07
C HIS A 182 8.16 -6.71 -2.31
N THR A 183 8.63 -5.56 -2.79
CA THR A 183 9.54 -5.48 -3.94
C THR A 183 10.89 -6.12 -3.63
N ILE A 184 11.48 -5.82 -2.47
CA ILE A 184 12.77 -6.40 -2.06
C ILE A 184 12.65 -7.92 -1.90
N TYR A 185 11.57 -8.40 -1.30
CA TYR A 185 11.35 -9.84 -1.08
C TYR A 185 11.22 -10.63 -2.39
N ASN A 186 10.41 -10.14 -3.32
CA ASN A 186 10.18 -10.84 -4.58
C ASN A 186 11.40 -10.81 -5.51
N ASP A 187 12.11 -9.69 -5.55
CA ASP A 187 13.24 -9.51 -6.47
C ASP A 187 14.56 -10.06 -5.90
N LEU A 188 14.81 -9.89 -4.60
CA LEU A 188 16.11 -10.21 -3.98
C LEU A 188 16.05 -11.33 -2.94
N GLY A 189 14.84 -11.80 -2.58
CA GLY A 189 14.63 -12.92 -1.68
C GLY A 189 14.57 -12.55 -0.20
N SER A 190 14.30 -13.57 0.63
CA SER A 190 14.01 -13.46 2.05
C SER A 190 15.17 -12.93 2.89
N GLU A 191 16.39 -13.40 2.65
CA GLU A 191 17.58 -13.02 3.42
C GLU A 191 17.93 -11.53 3.24
N ARG A 192 17.83 -11.01 2.01
CA ARG A 192 18.08 -9.58 1.76
C ARG A 192 17.01 -8.71 2.41
N THR A 193 15.76 -9.18 2.40
CA THR A 193 14.65 -8.48 3.05
C THR A 193 14.80 -8.44 4.56
N LYS A 194 15.21 -9.55 5.18
CA LYS A 194 15.55 -9.63 6.60
C LYS A 194 16.61 -8.61 6.97
N ASN A 195 17.73 -8.60 6.23
CA ASN A 195 18.83 -7.67 6.48
C ASN A 195 18.38 -6.19 6.33
N PHE A 196 17.52 -5.91 5.34
CA PHE A 196 16.93 -4.58 5.17
C PHE A 196 16.10 -4.15 6.38
N ILE A 197 15.22 -5.03 6.89
CA ILE A 197 14.37 -4.73 8.05
C ILE A 197 15.23 -4.56 9.32
N ASP A 198 16.20 -5.44 9.54
CA ASP A 198 17.09 -5.40 10.70
C ASP A 198 17.94 -4.12 10.72
N ASP A 199 18.55 -3.76 9.60
CA ASP A 199 19.38 -2.57 9.49
C ASP A 199 18.56 -1.29 9.59
N LEU A 200 17.35 -1.27 9.01
CA LEU A 200 16.43 -0.17 9.15
C LEU A 200 16.07 0.08 10.62
N GLN A 201 15.74 -0.97 11.35
CA GLN A 201 15.42 -0.86 12.77
C GLN A 201 16.61 -0.38 13.61
N LYS A 202 17.82 -0.82 13.30
CA LYS A 202 19.04 -0.35 13.98
C LYS A 202 19.25 1.14 13.78
N ILE A 203 19.22 1.63 12.52
CA ILE A 203 19.39 3.07 12.23
C ILE A 203 18.37 3.90 13.00
N VAL A 204 17.11 3.52 12.91
CA VAL A 204 16.04 4.30 13.54
C VAL A 204 16.14 4.28 15.06
N SER A 205 16.49 3.14 15.66
CA SER A 205 16.69 3.06 17.11
C SER A 205 17.81 4.00 17.57
N TYR A 206 18.94 4.03 16.88
CA TYR A 206 20.02 4.98 17.18
C TYR A 206 19.64 6.44 16.91
N PHE A 207 18.89 6.69 15.85
CA PHE A 207 18.39 8.03 15.56
C PHE A 207 17.47 8.55 16.67
N LEU A 208 16.53 7.74 17.11
CA LEU A 208 15.60 8.12 18.18
C LEU A 208 16.27 8.30 19.56
N LEU A 209 17.40 7.63 19.82
CA LEU A 209 18.21 7.89 21.00
C LEU A 209 18.79 9.32 21.01
N ILE A 210 19.11 9.87 19.83
CA ILE A 210 19.68 11.22 19.69
C ILE A 210 18.57 12.27 19.66
N GLU A 211 17.54 12.04 18.86
CA GLU A 211 16.46 12.99 18.60
C GLU A 211 15.42 13.02 19.72
N GLY A 212 15.06 11.85 20.22
CA GLY A 212 13.95 11.68 21.18
C GLY A 212 12.57 11.90 20.55
N PHE A 213 11.53 11.51 21.29
CA PHE A 213 10.14 11.78 20.93
C PHE A 213 9.27 11.78 22.18
N SER A 214 8.42 12.80 22.34
CA SER A 214 7.46 12.89 23.43
C SER A 214 6.26 13.72 22.98
N VAL A 215 5.11 13.52 23.61
CA VAL A 215 3.87 14.29 23.35
C VAL A 215 3.54 15.11 24.60
N GLY A 216 3.29 16.40 24.42
CA GLY A 216 2.88 17.32 25.47
C GLY A 216 1.39 17.67 25.37
N ILE A 217 0.85 18.28 26.45
CA ILE A 217 -0.54 18.79 26.44
C ILE A 217 -0.73 19.85 25.35
N SER A 218 0.27 20.68 25.12
CA SER A 218 0.25 21.71 24.07
C SER A 218 -0.04 21.15 22.67
N ASP A 219 0.36 19.89 22.39
CA ASP A 219 0.11 19.23 21.12
C ASP A 219 -1.37 18.86 20.91
N MET A 220 -2.18 18.92 21.99
CA MET A 220 -3.59 18.52 22.00
C MET A 220 -4.55 19.71 22.16
N ILE A 221 -4.04 20.91 22.39
CA ILE A 221 -4.86 22.11 22.55
C ILE A 221 -5.00 22.82 21.22
N ALA A 222 -6.23 22.95 20.74
CA ALA A 222 -6.54 23.73 19.54
C ALA A 222 -6.61 25.24 19.87
N PRO A 223 -6.31 26.11 18.89
CA PRO A 223 -6.58 27.54 18.96
C PRO A 223 -8.05 27.85 19.27
N GLN A 224 -8.30 29.01 19.89
CA GLN A 224 -9.67 29.39 20.26
C GLN A 224 -10.60 29.51 19.04
N GLU A 225 -10.10 30.07 17.94
CA GLU A 225 -10.84 30.19 16.68
C GLU A 225 -11.33 28.82 16.15
N THR A 226 -10.49 27.80 16.27
CA THR A 226 -10.84 26.41 15.90
C THR A 226 -11.95 25.86 16.77
N ASN A 227 -11.88 26.12 18.07
CA ASN A 227 -12.92 25.66 19.01
C ASN A 227 -14.27 26.35 18.72
N GLU A 228 -14.26 27.61 18.28
CA GLU A 228 -15.46 28.33 17.87
C GLU A 228 -16.04 27.74 16.57
N GLN A 229 -15.23 27.47 15.56
CA GLN A 229 -15.67 26.80 14.33
C GLN A 229 -16.25 25.39 14.61
N ILE A 230 -15.64 24.63 15.49
CA ILE A 230 -16.14 23.30 15.89
C ILE A 230 -17.53 23.43 16.51
N LYS A 231 -17.74 24.40 17.41
CA LYS A 231 -19.04 24.64 18.03
C LYS A 231 -20.10 25.04 17.01
N GLU A 232 -19.77 25.91 16.06
CA GLU A 232 -20.69 26.31 14.98
C GLU A 232 -21.15 25.09 14.16
N VAL A 233 -20.22 24.21 13.77
CA VAL A 233 -20.56 22.99 13.02
C VAL A 233 -21.47 22.06 13.83
N VAL A 234 -21.17 21.87 15.12
CA VAL A 234 -22.00 21.05 16.01
C VAL A 234 -23.41 21.63 16.16
N GLU A 235 -23.54 22.93 16.35
CA GLU A 235 -24.84 23.61 16.46
C GLU A 235 -25.64 23.54 15.16
N GLU A 236 -25.00 23.70 14.01
CA GLU A 236 -25.66 23.54 12.70
C GLU A 236 -26.26 22.15 12.54
N LYS A 237 -25.48 21.10 12.82
CA LYS A 237 -25.94 19.70 12.73
C LYS A 237 -27.07 19.41 13.73
N LYS A 238 -27.04 19.97 14.94
CA LYS A 238 -28.15 19.87 15.90
C LYS A 238 -29.44 20.50 15.37
N LYS A 239 -29.35 21.70 14.79
CA LYS A 239 -30.52 22.36 14.17
C LYS A 239 -31.10 21.50 13.03
N ASN A 240 -30.26 20.87 12.23
CA ASN A 240 -30.71 19.93 11.18
C ASN A 240 -31.50 18.75 11.77
N ILE A 241 -31.07 18.23 12.92
CA ILE A 241 -31.78 17.14 13.61
C ILE A 241 -33.11 17.63 14.18
N GLU A 242 -33.14 18.81 14.80
CA GLU A 242 -34.36 19.42 15.31
C GLU A 242 -35.40 19.64 14.19
N SER A 243 -34.95 20.07 13.01
CA SER A 243 -35.83 20.21 11.84
C SER A 243 -36.42 18.86 11.42
N ILE A 244 -35.63 17.76 11.42
CA ILE A 244 -36.13 16.42 11.11
C ILE A 244 -37.13 15.94 12.18
N MET A 245 -36.89 16.26 13.45
CA MET A 245 -37.84 15.96 14.53
C MET A 245 -39.15 16.71 14.36
N GLN A 246 -39.09 17.98 13.94
CA GLN A 246 -40.30 18.76 13.63
C GLN A 246 -41.06 18.16 12.44
N ASP A 247 -40.37 17.71 11.38
CA ASP A 247 -41.00 17.06 10.24
C ASP A 247 -41.77 15.79 10.64
N ILE A 248 -41.23 15.04 11.61
CA ILE A 248 -41.91 13.85 12.15
C ILE A 248 -43.15 14.24 12.96
N HIS A 249 -43.05 15.28 13.81
CA HIS A 249 -44.19 15.74 14.61
C HIS A 249 -45.30 16.32 13.76
N LEU A 250 -44.97 16.81 12.56
CA LEU A 250 -45.94 17.34 11.59
C LEU A 250 -46.44 16.27 10.61
N ASP A 251 -46.02 15.01 10.74
CA ASP A 251 -46.34 13.90 9.81
C ASP A 251 -45.94 14.18 8.33
N ILE A 252 -44.93 15.03 8.11
CA ILE A 252 -44.41 15.37 6.77
C ILE A 252 -43.20 14.51 6.38
N PHE A 253 -42.69 13.67 7.31
CA PHE A 253 -41.49 12.88 7.12
C PHE A 253 -41.67 11.79 6.06
N GLU A 254 -41.03 11.96 4.91
CA GLU A 254 -41.07 11.02 3.79
C GLU A 254 -40.05 9.87 4.00
N ASN A 255 -40.54 8.65 3.94
CA ASN A 255 -39.72 7.43 4.00
C ASN A 255 -39.75 6.70 2.65
N LEU A 256 -38.62 6.75 1.94
CA LEU A 256 -38.46 6.12 0.62
C LEU A 256 -37.81 4.72 0.69
N THR A 257 -37.50 4.20 1.89
CA THR A 257 -36.60 3.04 2.05
C THR A 257 -37.31 1.72 2.35
N GLY A 258 -38.62 1.67 2.47
CA GLY A 258 -39.35 0.44 2.84
C GLY A 258 -39.09 -0.05 4.28
N GLN A 259 -38.29 0.66 5.09
CA GLN A 259 -38.11 0.41 6.53
C GLN A 259 -39.23 1.09 7.32
N SER A 260 -39.38 0.74 8.62
CA SER A 260 -40.28 1.50 9.46
C SER A 260 -39.82 2.94 9.64
N ASN A 261 -40.76 3.89 9.76
CA ASN A 261 -40.41 5.32 9.93
C ASN A 261 -39.47 5.56 11.11
N LYS A 262 -39.65 4.83 12.20
CA LYS A 262 -38.76 4.88 13.36
C LYS A 262 -37.33 4.41 13.03
N ALA A 263 -37.18 3.30 12.33
CA ALA A 263 -35.87 2.79 11.94
C ALA A 263 -35.14 3.70 10.95
N TYR A 264 -35.89 4.27 10.00
CA TYR A 264 -35.35 5.23 9.05
C TYR A 264 -34.92 6.54 9.70
N PHE A 265 -35.72 7.06 10.65
CA PHE A 265 -35.37 8.23 11.45
C PHE A 265 -34.07 8.02 12.24
N GLU A 266 -33.98 6.91 13.00
CA GLU A 266 -32.78 6.59 13.78
C GLU A 266 -31.53 6.46 12.88
N SER A 267 -31.66 5.83 11.73
CA SER A 267 -30.57 5.69 10.76
C SER A 267 -30.12 7.07 10.19
N LYS A 268 -31.07 7.93 9.82
CA LYS A 268 -30.81 9.26 9.29
C LYS A 268 -30.13 10.16 10.30
N VAL A 269 -30.63 10.20 11.53
CA VAL A 269 -30.05 10.99 12.62
C VAL A 269 -28.63 10.48 12.97
N ASN A 270 -28.47 9.18 13.07
CA ASN A 270 -27.16 8.59 13.35
C ASN A 270 -26.13 8.90 12.25
N SER A 271 -26.55 8.91 10.98
CA SER A 271 -25.68 9.31 9.87
C SER A 271 -25.22 10.77 9.98
N ILE A 272 -26.12 11.70 10.29
CA ILE A 272 -25.79 13.13 10.47
C ILE A 272 -24.82 13.32 11.64
N LEU A 273 -25.06 12.65 12.76
CA LEU A 273 -24.19 12.76 13.95
C LEU A 273 -22.81 12.14 13.73
N ASN A 274 -22.72 11.07 12.93
CA ASN A 274 -21.43 10.48 12.55
C ASN A 274 -20.65 11.37 11.56
N GLU A 275 -21.36 12.07 10.67
CA GLU A 275 -20.75 13.05 9.78
C GLU A 275 -20.15 14.22 10.58
N THR A 276 -20.82 14.66 11.65
CA THR A 276 -20.31 15.71 12.55
C THR A 276 -18.91 15.41 13.06
N LEU A 277 -18.67 14.17 13.49
CA LEU A 277 -17.33 13.75 13.96
C LEU A 277 -16.27 13.82 12.84
N LYS A 278 -16.64 13.52 11.61
CA LYS A 278 -15.71 13.61 10.47
C LYS A 278 -15.39 15.06 10.13
N ASP A 279 -16.41 15.92 10.09
CA ASP A 279 -16.26 17.33 9.72
C ASP A 279 -15.45 18.09 10.79
N THR A 280 -15.80 17.93 12.07
CA THR A 280 -15.05 18.51 13.19
C THR A 280 -13.62 17.96 13.29
N GLY A 281 -13.44 16.68 12.96
CA GLY A 281 -12.12 16.05 12.92
C GLY A 281 -11.22 16.63 11.83
N LYS A 282 -11.76 16.96 10.66
CA LYS A 282 -11.01 17.63 9.60
C LYS A 282 -10.57 19.03 10.02
N ILE A 283 -11.47 19.81 10.64
CA ILE A 283 -11.14 21.13 11.17
C ILE A 283 -10.05 21.03 12.24
N GLY A 284 -10.18 20.11 13.19
CA GLY A 284 -9.17 19.89 14.23
C GLY A 284 -7.79 19.51 13.70
N LEU A 285 -7.73 18.68 12.63
CA LEU A 285 -6.49 18.31 11.98
C LEU A 285 -5.85 19.44 11.17
N SER A 286 -6.66 20.18 10.41
CA SER A 286 -6.15 21.24 9.52
C SER A 286 -5.56 22.43 10.27
N THR A 287 -5.96 22.63 11.52
CA THR A 287 -5.50 23.76 12.37
C THR A 287 -4.29 23.41 13.24
N LEU A 288 -3.95 22.11 13.36
CA LEU A 288 -2.73 21.70 14.04
C LEU A 288 -1.53 21.90 13.12
N GLU A 289 -0.47 22.48 13.65
CA GLU A 289 0.78 22.66 12.90
C GLU A 289 1.32 21.32 12.39
N GLU A 290 1.96 21.33 11.23
CA GLU A 290 2.58 20.13 10.66
C GLU A 290 3.67 19.53 11.60
N LYS A 291 4.30 20.36 12.42
CA LYS A 291 5.28 19.95 13.44
C LYS A 291 4.67 19.31 14.70
N ASN A 292 3.34 19.31 14.81
CA ASN A 292 2.65 18.72 15.93
C ASN A 292 2.97 17.21 16.02
N ARG A 293 3.34 16.75 17.20
CA ARG A 293 3.84 15.38 17.42
C ARG A 293 2.72 14.34 17.27
N VAL A 294 1.49 14.67 17.62
CA VAL A 294 0.32 13.80 17.44
C VAL A 294 -0.01 13.68 15.95
N THR A 295 0.05 14.79 15.20
CA THR A 295 -0.11 14.79 13.76
C THR A 295 0.98 13.96 13.07
N ALA A 296 2.23 14.08 13.48
CA ALA A 296 3.33 13.26 12.98
C ALA A 296 3.12 11.76 13.22
N MET A 297 2.57 11.34 14.38
CA MET A 297 2.24 9.93 14.63
C MET A 297 1.14 9.42 13.69
N ILE A 298 0.15 10.24 13.39
CA ILE A 298 -0.97 9.84 12.51
C ILE A 298 -0.53 9.83 11.05
N ASN A 299 0.17 10.85 10.59
CA ASN A 299 0.65 10.96 9.20
C ASN A 299 1.69 9.88 8.87
N SER A 300 2.55 9.51 9.81
CA SER A 300 3.45 8.35 9.65
C SER A 300 2.67 7.03 9.60
N GLY A 301 1.47 6.96 10.16
CA GLY A 301 0.70 5.73 10.35
C GLY A 301 1.24 4.85 11.47
N SER A 302 2.11 5.39 12.34
CA SER A 302 2.70 4.65 13.46
C SER A 302 1.66 4.27 14.50
N LYS A 303 0.85 5.24 14.94
CA LYS A 303 -0.22 5.04 15.91
C LYS A 303 -1.27 6.15 15.83
N GLY A 304 -2.50 5.81 16.17
CA GLY A 304 -3.63 6.72 16.14
C GLY A 304 -4.29 6.82 14.74
N LYS A 305 -5.49 7.39 14.75
CA LYS A 305 -6.28 7.68 13.55
C LYS A 305 -6.75 9.15 13.63
N PRO A 306 -7.14 9.78 12.52
CA PRO A 306 -7.72 11.12 12.56
C PRO A 306 -8.89 11.27 13.54
N THR A 307 -9.70 10.22 13.70
CA THR A 307 -10.80 10.17 14.67
C THR A 307 -10.33 10.30 16.13
N ASN A 308 -9.11 9.87 16.45
CA ASN A 308 -8.59 10.02 17.81
C ASN A 308 -8.28 11.48 18.13
N ILE A 309 -7.71 12.24 17.19
CA ILE A 309 -7.53 13.69 17.35
C ILE A 309 -8.89 14.39 17.46
N ALA A 310 -9.84 14.04 16.59
CA ALA A 310 -11.18 14.59 16.66
C ALA A 310 -11.80 14.43 18.06
N GLN A 311 -11.69 13.25 18.65
CA GLN A 311 -12.20 12.98 19.99
C GLN A 311 -11.42 13.69 21.10
N ILE A 312 -10.12 13.89 20.95
CA ILE A 312 -9.30 14.60 21.92
C ILE A 312 -9.56 16.10 21.87
N VAL A 313 -9.62 16.68 20.67
CA VAL A 313 -9.64 18.14 20.45
C VAL A 313 -11.04 18.66 20.22
N ALA A 314 -11.87 17.99 19.40
CA ALA A 314 -13.13 18.51 18.94
C ALA A 314 -14.34 18.01 19.75
N CYS A 315 -14.81 16.79 19.48
CA CYS A 315 -15.93 16.17 20.19
C CYS A 315 -15.83 14.65 20.16
N LEU A 316 -16.42 13.96 21.15
CA LEU A 316 -16.47 12.49 21.12
C LEU A 316 -17.48 11.93 20.12
N GLY A 317 -18.54 12.69 19.81
CA GLY A 317 -19.57 12.26 18.87
C GLY A 317 -20.62 11.33 19.45
N GLN A 318 -21.41 10.71 18.58
CA GLN A 318 -22.52 9.82 18.95
C GLN A 318 -22.01 8.53 19.59
N GLN A 319 -22.56 8.21 20.76
CA GLN A 319 -22.34 6.91 21.42
C GLN A 319 -23.48 5.96 21.04
N ASN A 320 -23.13 4.75 20.60
CA ASN A 320 -24.08 3.74 20.17
C ASN A 320 -23.99 2.50 21.06
N VAL A 321 -25.14 1.84 21.23
CA VAL A 321 -25.31 0.57 21.92
C VAL A 321 -26.24 -0.30 21.07
N ASP A 322 -25.92 -1.57 20.88
CA ASP A 322 -26.65 -2.50 20.02
C ASP A 322 -26.89 -2.00 18.57
N GLY A 323 -25.92 -1.25 18.05
CA GLY A 323 -25.95 -0.72 16.68
C GLY A 323 -26.86 0.49 16.46
N GLY A 324 -27.48 1.05 17.50
CA GLY A 324 -28.34 2.22 17.47
C GLY A 324 -27.94 3.26 18.53
N ARG A 325 -28.64 4.41 18.53
CA ARG A 325 -28.49 5.42 19.60
C ARG A 325 -28.91 4.82 20.93
N ILE A 326 -28.45 5.41 22.02
CA ILE A 326 -28.69 4.91 23.39
C ILE A 326 -30.17 4.58 23.62
N PRO A 327 -30.50 3.35 24.01
CA PRO A 327 -31.87 2.93 24.24
C PRO A 327 -32.42 3.49 25.55
N TYR A 328 -33.75 3.50 25.69
CA TYR A 328 -34.41 3.86 26.95
C TYR A 328 -34.14 2.79 28.03
N GLY A 329 -33.29 3.14 29.00
CA GLY A 329 -33.02 2.31 30.18
C GLY A 329 -34.03 2.52 31.32
N PHE A 330 -34.75 3.64 31.31
CA PHE A 330 -35.84 3.97 32.22
C PHE A 330 -37.14 4.02 31.46
N THR A 331 -38.28 4.20 32.16
CA THR A 331 -39.59 4.29 31.51
C THR A 331 -39.61 5.52 30.59
N ASP A 332 -39.58 5.27 29.27
CA ASP A 332 -39.66 6.26 28.19
C ASP A 332 -38.57 7.33 28.18
N ARG A 333 -37.42 7.11 28.78
CA ARG A 333 -36.26 8.01 28.78
C ARG A 333 -34.94 7.25 28.97
N THR A 334 -33.84 7.84 28.58
CA THR A 334 -32.49 7.24 28.69
C THR A 334 -31.92 7.33 30.10
N LEU A 335 -32.06 8.50 30.72
CA LEU A 335 -31.61 8.79 32.06
C LEU A 335 -32.66 9.61 32.83
N PRO A 336 -32.65 9.64 34.19
CA PRO A 336 -33.57 10.46 34.98
C PRO A 336 -33.46 11.95 34.74
N HIS A 337 -32.34 12.43 34.17
CA HIS A 337 -32.07 13.83 33.86
C HIS A 337 -32.86 14.38 32.69
N TYR A 338 -33.35 13.49 31.81
CA TYR A 338 -34.09 13.85 30.57
C TYR A 338 -35.59 13.65 30.74
N TYR A 339 -36.36 14.39 29.93
CA TYR A 339 -37.82 14.23 29.89
C TYR A 339 -38.22 12.89 29.25
N LYS A 340 -39.43 12.45 29.48
CA LYS A 340 -39.98 11.30 28.80
C LYS A 340 -40.15 11.61 27.31
N TYR A 341 -39.83 10.60 26.48
CA TYR A 341 -39.89 10.70 25.02
C TYR A 341 -38.97 11.74 24.39
N ASP A 342 -37.91 12.10 25.10
CA ASP A 342 -36.89 13.00 24.58
C ASP A 342 -35.96 12.24 23.63
N ASP A 343 -36.08 12.54 22.33
CA ASP A 343 -35.29 11.96 21.25
C ASP A 343 -34.17 12.90 20.74
N SER A 344 -33.91 13.99 21.47
CA SER A 344 -32.83 14.93 21.16
C SER A 344 -31.47 14.25 21.08
N SER A 345 -30.53 14.87 20.39
CA SER A 345 -29.18 14.33 20.22
C SER A 345 -28.50 14.08 21.57
N GLU A 346 -28.63 15.00 22.52
CA GLU A 346 -28.03 14.90 23.85
C GLU A 346 -28.66 13.77 24.68
N ALA A 347 -30.00 13.69 24.68
CA ALA A 347 -30.71 12.66 25.43
C ALA A 347 -30.44 11.25 24.91
N LYS A 348 -30.08 11.10 23.64
CA LYS A 348 -29.79 9.84 22.98
C LYS A 348 -28.30 9.53 22.81
N GLY A 349 -27.44 10.22 23.54
CA GLY A 349 -26.03 9.85 23.68
C GLY A 349 -25.05 10.54 22.74
N PHE A 350 -25.40 11.70 22.19
CA PHE A 350 -24.43 12.54 21.48
C PHE A 350 -23.58 13.32 22.49
N VAL A 351 -22.27 13.14 22.42
CA VAL A 351 -21.28 13.80 23.29
C VAL A 351 -20.63 14.94 22.52
N GLU A 352 -20.94 16.18 22.92
CA GLU A 352 -20.40 17.39 22.30
C GLU A 352 -19.00 17.74 22.76
N ASN A 353 -18.71 17.40 24.02
CA ASN A 353 -17.44 17.73 24.62
C ASN A 353 -16.33 16.78 24.15
N SER A 354 -15.12 17.32 24.12
CA SER A 354 -13.90 16.54 23.84
C SER A 354 -13.30 16.01 25.16
N PHE A 355 -12.27 15.16 25.04
CA PHE A 355 -11.52 14.73 26.22
C PHE A 355 -10.79 15.89 26.92
N ILE A 356 -10.31 16.90 26.16
CA ILE A 356 -9.62 18.07 26.72
C ILE A 356 -10.61 19.03 27.39
N SER A 357 -11.77 19.27 26.83
CA SER A 357 -12.80 20.13 27.41
C SER A 357 -13.46 19.51 28.66
N GLY A 358 -13.46 18.19 28.74
CA GLY A 358 -14.09 17.42 29.78
C GLY A 358 -15.56 17.12 29.52
N GLN A 359 -16.03 15.95 29.92
CA GLN A 359 -17.40 15.46 29.71
C GLN A 359 -18.31 15.85 30.87
N THR A 360 -19.60 16.07 30.57
CA THR A 360 -20.64 16.12 31.59
C THR A 360 -20.89 14.74 32.18
N PRO A 361 -21.49 14.62 33.39
CA PRO A 361 -21.78 13.31 33.98
C PRO A 361 -22.65 12.41 33.09
N GLN A 362 -23.62 12.99 32.37
CA GLN A 362 -24.50 12.26 31.45
C GLN A 362 -23.73 11.76 30.23
N GLU A 363 -22.92 12.60 29.63
CA GLU A 363 -22.06 12.24 28.49
C GLU A 363 -21.07 11.14 28.85
N TYR A 364 -20.45 11.25 30.02
CA TYR A 364 -19.56 10.22 30.55
C TYR A 364 -20.26 8.87 30.71
N PHE A 365 -21.50 8.88 31.23
CA PHE A 365 -22.27 7.65 31.41
C PHE A 365 -22.57 6.99 30.07
N PHE A 366 -23.01 7.75 29.08
CA PHE A 366 -23.24 7.22 27.73
C PHE A 366 -21.96 6.70 27.07
N HIS A 367 -20.86 7.40 27.24
CA HIS A 367 -19.56 6.94 26.77
C HIS A 367 -19.13 5.64 27.45
N ALA A 368 -19.36 5.52 28.74
CA ALA A 368 -19.09 4.30 29.49
C ALA A 368 -19.99 3.12 29.05
N MET A 369 -21.26 3.36 28.68
CA MET A 369 -22.14 2.34 28.13
C MET A 369 -21.61 1.80 26.80
N GLY A 370 -21.25 2.67 25.86
CA GLY A 370 -20.66 2.27 24.57
C GLY A 370 -19.33 1.53 24.77
N GLY A 371 -18.47 2.01 25.66
CA GLY A 371 -17.21 1.34 26.01
C GLY A 371 -17.42 -0.05 26.63
N ARG A 372 -18.40 -0.21 27.50
CA ARG A 372 -18.76 -1.50 28.12
C ARG A 372 -19.21 -2.53 27.08
N GLU A 373 -20.07 -2.14 26.14
CA GLU A 373 -20.50 -3.02 25.05
C GLU A 373 -19.30 -3.54 24.25
N GLY A 374 -18.38 -2.65 23.88
CA GLY A 374 -17.19 -3.06 23.15
C GLY A 374 -16.30 -4.04 23.92
N LEU A 375 -16.13 -3.87 25.22
CA LEU A 375 -15.37 -4.81 26.06
C LEU A 375 -16.04 -6.18 26.14
N ILE A 376 -17.35 -6.22 26.27
CA ILE A 376 -18.14 -7.47 26.30
C ILE A 376 -18.04 -8.15 24.92
N ASP A 377 -18.24 -7.41 23.86
CA ASP A 377 -18.13 -7.90 22.48
C ASP A 377 -16.78 -8.54 22.21
N THR A 378 -15.69 -7.87 22.61
CA THR A 378 -14.33 -8.41 22.45
C THR A 378 -14.18 -9.74 23.17
N ALA A 379 -14.64 -9.85 24.41
CA ALA A 379 -14.51 -11.06 25.21
C ALA A 379 -15.32 -12.24 24.62
N VAL A 380 -16.56 -11.99 24.20
CA VAL A 380 -17.45 -13.04 23.64
C VAL A 380 -16.99 -13.48 22.25
N LYS A 381 -16.67 -12.53 21.37
CA LYS A 381 -16.30 -12.81 19.99
C LYS A 381 -14.97 -13.52 19.85
N THR A 382 -14.01 -13.29 20.76
CA THR A 382 -12.72 -14.01 20.77
C THR A 382 -12.92 -15.52 20.88
N SER A 383 -13.78 -15.96 21.77
CA SER A 383 -14.09 -17.39 21.92
C SER A 383 -14.80 -17.96 20.69
N GLN A 384 -15.80 -17.26 20.15
CA GLN A 384 -16.55 -17.69 18.98
C GLN A 384 -15.66 -17.82 17.73
N THR A 385 -14.82 -16.82 17.47
CA THR A 385 -13.92 -16.84 16.30
C THR A 385 -12.85 -17.90 16.43
N GLY A 386 -12.30 -18.13 17.62
CA GLY A 386 -11.37 -19.22 17.87
C GLY A 386 -12.01 -20.60 17.58
N TYR A 387 -13.26 -20.78 17.97
CA TYR A 387 -13.98 -22.01 17.66
C TYR A 387 -14.27 -22.19 16.17
N ILE A 388 -14.63 -21.13 15.46
CA ILE A 388 -14.81 -21.16 14.00
C ILE A 388 -13.49 -21.51 13.30
N GLN A 389 -12.38 -20.85 13.69
CA GLN A 389 -11.06 -21.14 13.14
C GLN A 389 -10.67 -22.61 13.35
N ARG A 390 -10.88 -23.16 14.55
CA ARG A 390 -10.60 -24.57 14.83
C ARG A 390 -11.40 -25.51 13.92
N LYS A 391 -12.71 -25.24 13.72
CA LYS A 391 -13.54 -26.03 12.81
C LYS A 391 -13.04 -25.99 11.38
N LEU A 392 -12.69 -24.79 10.87
CA LEU A 392 -12.16 -24.62 9.52
C LEU A 392 -10.84 -25.39 9.34
N VAL A 393 -9.91 -25.24 10.28
CA VAL A 393 -8.62 -25.96 10.21
C VAL A 393 -8.85 -27.47 10.22
N LYS A 394 -9.69 -27.98 11.14
CA LYS A 394 -9.96 -29.41 11.23
C LYS A 394 -10.67 -30.01 10.02
N SER A 395 -11.50 -29.23 9.33
CA SER A 395 -12.21 -29.70 8.12
C SER A 395 -11.32 -29.76 6.89
N MET A 396 -10.18 -29.05 6.88
CA MET A 396 -9.30 -28.91 5.71
C MET A 396 -7.86 -29.32 5.97
N GLU A 397 -7.56 -29.91 7.15
CA GLU A 397 -6.18 -30.18 7.55
C GLU A 397 -5.44 -31.19 6.67
N ASP A 398 -6.15 -32.03 5.92
CA ASP A 398 -5.61 -33.07 5.07
C ASP A 398 -5.42 -32.67 3.60
N LEU A 399 -5.87 -31.46 3.22
CA LEU A 399 -5.77 -31.00 1.84
C LEU A 399 -4.37 -30.54 1.48
N LYS A 400 -3.75 -31.21 0.50
CA LYS A 400 -2.41 -30.89 0.04
C LYS A 400 -2.30 -30.91 -1.48
N VAL A 401 -1.29 -30.19 -2.01
CA VAL A 401 -0.94 -30.21 -3.43
C VAL A 401 -0.16 -31.46 -3.77
N HIS A 402 -0.55 -32.15 -4.84
CA HIS A 402 0.14 -33.31 -5.38
C HIS A 402 1.10 -32.92 -6.53
N TYR A 403 1.95 -33.88 -6.97
CA TYR A 403 2.92 -33.66 -8.05
C TYR A 403 2.31 -33.32 -9.41
N ASP A 404 1.04 -33.67 -9.62
CA ASP A 404 0.24 -33.31 -10.79
C ASP A 404 -0.40 -31.93 -10.69
N SER A 405 -0.06 -31.15 -9.66
CA SER A 405 -0.64 -29.83 -9.31
C SER A 405 -2.12 -29.86 -8.89
N SER A 406 -2.70 -31.05 -8.71
CA SER A 406 -4.05 -31.18 -8.15
C SER A 406 -4.02 -31.05 -6.62
N VAL A 407 -5.13 -30.56 -6.06
CA VAL A 407 -5.35 -30.56 -4.61
C VAL A 407 -6.22 -31.78 -4.24
N ARG A 408 -5.72 -32.59 -3.32
CA ARG A 408 -6.41 -33.81 -2.90
C ARG A 408 -6.48 -33.94 -1.39
N SER A 409 -7.51 -34.67 -0.95
CA SER A 409 -7.66 -35.09 0.44
C SER A 409 -6.78 -36.32 0.77
N SER A 410 -6.77 -36.73 2.04
CA SER A 410 -6.07 -37.95 2.50
C SER A 410 -6.61 -39.24 1.86
N SER A 411 -7.91 -39.25 1.48
CA SER A 411 -8.56 -40.36 0.77
C SER A 411 -8.19 -40.44 -0.72
N GLY A 412 -7.53 -39.40 -1.25
CA GLY A 412 -7.19 -39.31 -2.67
C GLY A 412 -8.22 -38.62 -3.53
N ASP A 413 -9.31 -38.13 -2.94
CA ASP A 413 -10.35 -37.40 -3.65
C ASP A 413 -9.82 -36.06 -4.15
N VAL A 414 -10.11 -35.73 -5.42
CA VAL A 414 -9.67 -34.50 -6.05
C VAL A 414 -10.63 -33.37 -5.68
N ILE A 415 -10.12 -32.37 -4.95
CA ILE A 415 -10.86 -31.16 -4.56
C ILE A 415 -10.73 -30.07 -5.63
N GLN A 416 -9.51 -29.91 -6.17
CA GLN A 416 -9.24 -29.02 -7.29
C GLN A 416 -8.34 -29.75 -8.29
N PHE A 417 -8.61 -29.63 -9.59
CA PHE A 417 -7.76 -30.20 -10.63
C PHE A 417 -6.43 -29.47 -10.74
N VAL A 418 -6.42 -28.16 -10.45
CA VAL A 418 -5.24 -27.31 -10.36
C VAL A 418 -5.43 -26.35 -9.21
N TYR A 419 -4.42 -26.20 -8.37
CA TYR A 419 -4.46 -25.24 -7.27
C TYR A 419 -4.74 -23.83 -7.80
N ALA A 420 -5.74 -23.15 -7.25
CA ALA A 420 -6.17 -21.79 -7.60
C ALA A 420 -6.42 -21.57 -9.12
N ASP A 421 -6.68 -22.65 -9.89
CA ASP A 421 -6.87 -22.68 -11.34
C ASP A 421 -5.65 -22.25 -12.19
N ASP A 422 -4.61 -21.68 -11.58
CA ASP A 422 -3.40 -21.22 -12.28
C ASP A 422 -2.11 -21.95 -11.84
N GLY A 423 -2.16 -22.72 -10.75
CA GLY A 423 -1.02 -23.46 -10.22
C GLY A 423 0.08 -22.58 -9.62
N MET A 424 -0.22 -21.31 -9.32
CA MET A 424 0.72 -20.36 -8.78
C MET A 424 0.59 -20.23 -7.26
N ASP A 425 1.70 -19.99 -6.60
CA ASP A 425 1.73 -19.68 -5.17
C ASP A 425 1.26 -18.24 -4.92
N ALA A 426 0.31 -18.06 -4.01
CA ALA A 426 -0.28 -16.78 -3.68
C ALA A 426 0.73 -15.73 -3.20
N ILE A 427 1.86 -16.14 -2.63
CA ILE A 427 2.92 -15.24 -2.15
C ILE A 427 3.50 -14.39 -3.28
N TYR A 428 3.54 -14.90 -4.52
CA TYR A 428 4.15 -14.22 -5.66
C TYR A 428 3.16 -13.42 -6.52
N ILE A 429 1.86 -13.55 -6.31
CA ILE A 429 0.85 -12.84 -7.11
C ILE A 429 0.90 -11.34 -6.82
N GLU A 430 1.08 -10.52 -7.85
CA GLU A 430 1.18 -9.07 -7.75
C GLU A 430 0.21 -8.37 -8.71
N SER A 431 -0.27 -7.19 -8.33
CA SER A 431 -1.03 -6.33 -9.23
C SER A 431 -0.08 -5.55 -10.14
N GLN A 432 -0.24 -5.70 -11.44
CA GLN A 432 0.59 -5.10 -12.48
C GLN A 432 -0.21 -4.14 -13.35
N PRO A 433 0.38 -3.02 -13.79
CA PRO A 433 -0.31 -2.10 -14.69
C PRO A 433 -0.50 -2.72 -16.07
N LEU A 434 -1.71 -2.60 -16.61
CA LEU A 434 -2.08 -3.13 -17.93
C LEU A 434 -2.30 -1.99 -18.93
N PHE A 435 -1.24 -1.55 -19.58
CA PHE A 435 -1.28 -0.43 -20.52
C PHE A 435 -2.15 -0.70 -21.76
N LEU A 436 -2.29 -1.95 -22.16
CA LEU A 436 -2.99 -2.33 -23.39
C LEU A 436 -4.49 -1.96 -23.34
N THR A 437 -5.12 -2.10 -22.19
CA THR A 437 -6.53 -1.76 -21.99
C THR A 437 -6.75 -0.28 -21.70
N LYS A 438 -5.78 0.38 -21.05
CA LYS A 438 -5.83 1.79 -20.68
C LYS A 438 -5.76 2.71 -21.90
N LEU A 439 -4.94 2.36 -22.91
CA LEU A 439 -4.70 3.21 -24.07
C LEU A 439 -5.91 3.24 -25.00
N SER A 440 -6.31 4.43 -25.44
CA SER A 440 -7.42 4.61 -26.37
C SER A 440 -7.05 4.19 -27.78
N LEU A 441 -7.97 3.51 -28.47
CA LEU A 441 -7.87 3.25 -29.91
C LEU A 441 -8.10 4.52 -30.74
N LYS A 442 -8.98 5.41 -30.26
CA LYS A 442 -9.36 6.64 -30.97
C LYS A 442 -8.19 7.62 -31.12
N ASP A 443 -7.35 7.74 -30.08
CA ASP A 443 -6.25 8.72 -30.03
C ASP A 443 -4.96 8.23 -30.69
N LYS A 444 -4.97 7.09 -31.35
CA LYS A 444 -3.78 6.44 -31.94
C LYS A 444 -2.61 6.25 -30.94
N SER A 445 -2.85 6.44 -29.65
CA SER A 445 -1.83 6.29 -28.60
C SER A 445 -1.26 4.88 -28.55
N LEU A 446 -2.12 3.88 -28.77
CA LEU A 446 -1.75 2.47 -28.83
C LEU A 446 -0.84 2.18 -30.05
N GLN A 447 -1.16 2.76 -31.22
CA GLN A 447 -0.31 2.65 -32.41
C GLN A 447 1.05 3.33 -32.17
N LYS A 448 1.07 4.52 -31.58
CA LYS A 448 2.31 5.22 -31.25
C LYS A 448 3.20 4.41 -30.29
N LYS A 449 2.63 3.65 -29.36
CA LYS A 449 3.40 2.88 -28.38
C LYS A 449 3.88 1.53 -28.91
N PHE A 450 3.11 0.81 -29.73
CA PHE A 450 3.40 -0.58 -30.08
C PHE A 450 3.70 -0.82 -31.57
N GLN A 451 3.25 0.04 -32.48
CA GLN A 451 3.43 -0.17 -33.93
C GLN A 451 4.60 0.63 -34.48
N PHE A 452 5.47 -0.02 -35.26
CA PHE A 452 6.48 0.66 -36.06
C PHE A 452 5.85 1.22 -37.34
N GLY A 453 6.09 2.51 -37.62
CA GLY A 453 5.67 3.13 -38.88
C GLY A 453 6.45 2.61 -40.09
N LYS A 454 5.89 2.76 -41.30
CA LYS A 454 6.58 2.38 -42.55
C LYS A 454 7.87 3.17 -42.78
N GLU A 455 7.95 4.40 -42.28
CA GLU A 455 9.07 5.34 -42.40
C GLU A 455 9.94 5.38 -41.12
N THR A 456 9.95 4.30 -40.34
CA THR A 456 10.77 4.26 -39.12
C THR A 456 12.25 4.36 -39.49
N ASN A 457 12.93 5.37 -38.91
CA ASN A 457 14.37 5.52 -39.06
C ASN A 457 15.11 4.51 -38.18
N TRP A 458 15.48 3.37 -38.74
CA TRP A 458 16.13 2.27 -38.03
C TRP A 458 17.54 2.61 -37.54
N SER A 459 18.22 3.56 -38.19
CA SER A 459 19.57 4.00 -37.81
C SER A 459 19.61 4.71 -36.45
N SER A 460 18.47 5.18 -35.96
CA SER A 460 18.37 5.77 -34.63
C SER A 460 18.30 4.73 -33.49
N TYR A 461 18.01 3.47 -33.81
CA TYR A 461 17.76 2.42 -32.80
C TYR A 461 18.66 1.21 -32.93
N LEU A 462 19.12 0.87 -34.15
CA LEU A 462 19.82 -0.37 -34.45
C LEU A 462 21.20 -0.14 -35.04
N THR A 463 22.12 -1.08 -34.77
CA THR A 463 23.42 -1.14 -35.45
C THR A 463 23.28 -1.45 -36.94
N GLU A 464 24.25 -1.04 -37.78
CA GLU A 464 24.23 -1.25 -39.23
C GLU A 464 24.11 -2.73 -39.61
N GLU A 465 24.75 -3.62 -38.84
CA GLU A 465 24.64 -5.07 -39.06
C GLU A 465 23.21 -5.58 -38.87
N CYS A 466 22.52 -5.11 -37.83
CA CYS A 466 21.13 -5.48 -37.57
C CYS A 466 20.16 -4.93 -38.62
N ILE A 467 20.40 -3.71 -39.11
CA ILE A 467 19.63 -3.11 -40.20
C ILE A 467 19.78 -3.93 -41.49
N THR A 468 21.00 -4.34 -41.79
CA THR A 468 21.28 -5.18 -42.98
C THR A 468 20.58 -6.54 -42.87
N LYS A 469 20.62 -7.18 -41.72
CA LYS A 469 19.91 -8.46 -41.45
C LYS A 469 18.39 -8.27 -41.53
N LEU A 470 17.85 -7.19 -41.00
CA LEU A 470 16.42 -6.88 -41.02
C LEU A 470 15.93 -6.69 -42.48
N LYS A 471 16.64 -5.88 -43.28
CA LYS A 471 16.28 -5.58 -44.68
C LYS A 471 16.40 -6.80 -45.61
N LYS A 472 17.28 -7.76 -45.32
CA LYS A 472 17.35 -9.04 -46.06
C LYS A 472 16.05 -9.83 -45.97
N THR A 473 15.26 -9.67 -44.91
CA THR A 473 13.97 -10.36 -44.76
C THR A 473 12.87 -9.54 -45.40
N LYS A 474 12.55 -9.77 -46.66
CA LYS A 474 11.53 -9.01 -47.43
C LYS A 474 10.16 -8.90 -46.74
N THR A 475 9.85 -9.76 -45.78
CA THR A 475 8.55 -9.84 -45.09
C THR A 475 8.61 -9.25 -43.67
N TYR A 476 9.66 -8.48 -43.29
CA TYR A 476 9.83 -8.00 -41.93
C TYR A 476 8.68 -7.09 -41.48
N GLN A 477 8.25 -6.15 -42.33
CA GLN A 477 7.15 -5.25 -42.00
C GLN A 477 5.85 -6.01 -41.79
N ARG A 478 5.55 -7.00 -42.62
CA ARG A 478 4.36 -7.83 -42.44
C ARG A 478 4.35 -8.57 -41.09
N LYS A 479 5.50 -9.13 -40.67
CA LYS A 479 5.62 -9.78 -39.34
C LYS A 479 5.43 -8.82 -38.17
N LEU A 480 5.92 -7.59 -38.30
CA LEU A 480 5.69 -6.53 -37.26
C LEU A 480 4.22 -6.13 -37.24
N ASP A 481 3.56 -5.98 -38.39
CA ASP A 481 2.14 -5.67 -38.44
C ASP A 481 1.27 -6.83 -37.93
N GLU A 482 1.66 -8.07 -38.18
CA GLU A 482 1.01 -9.27 -37.63
C GLU A 482 1.13 -9.31 -36.11
N SER A 483 2.29 -8.96 -35.53
CA SER A 483 2.46 -8.88 -34.06
C SER A 483 1.57 -7.81 -33.46
N PHE A 484 1.42 -6.65 -34.10
CA PHE A 484 0.51 -5.60 -33.63
C PHE A 484 -0.96 -6.01 -33.72
N LYS A 485 -1.38 -6.71 -34.81
CA LYS A 485 -2.72 -7.28 -34.90
C LYS A 485 -3.01 -8.29 -33.78
N GLN A 486 -2.00 -9.10 -33.43
CA GLN A 486 -2.12 -10.03 -32.31
C GLN A 486 -2.31 -9.31 -30.98
N LEU A 487 -1.62 -8.18 -30.74
CA LEU A 487 -1.83 -7.35 -29.55
C LEU A 487 -3.25 -6.75 -29.50
N LEU A 488 -3.83 -6.37 -30.64
CA LEU A 488 -5.22 -5.91 -30.69
C LEU A 488 -6.20 -7.04 -30.34
N ALA A 489 -5.98 -8.24 -30.85
CA ALA A 489 -6.79 -9.40 -30.49
C ALA A 489 -6.67 -9.75 -29.00
N HIS A 490 -5.48 -9.64 -28.42
CA HIS A 490 -5.26 -9.80 -26.98
C HIS A 490 -6.01 -8.75 -26.17
N ARG A 491 -6.07 -7.50 -26.64
CA ARG A 491 -6.85 -6.44 -26.00
C ARG A 491 -8.33 -6.76 -25.97
N GLU A 492 -8.90 -7.19 -27.08
CA GLU A 492 -10.30 -7.60 -27.18
C GLU A 492 -10.59 -8.80 -26.28
N TYR A 493 -9.71 -9.79 -26.25
CA TYR A 493 -9.82 -10.94 -25.37
C TYR A 493 -9.82 -10.52 -23.88
N LEU A 494 -8.91 -9.65 -23.47
CA LEU A 494 -8.85 -9.15 -22.08
C LEU A 494 -10.13 -8.40 -21.69
N ILE A 495 -10.63 -7.50 -22.54
CA ILE A 495 -11.82 -6.72 -22.24
C ILE A 495 -13.06 -7.61 -22.17
N ASN A 496 -13.26 -8.48 -23.16
CA ASN A 496 -14.50 -9.23 -23.30
C ASN A 496 -14.55 -10.49 -22.41
N MET A 497 -13.41 -11.21 -22.28
CA MET A 497 -13.38 -12.51 -21.61
C MET A 497 -12.84 -12.44 -20.18
N VAL A 498 -11.91 -11.52 -19.89
CA VAL A 498 -11.30 -11.43 -18.55
C VAL A 498 -11.99 -10.36 -17.71
N PHE A 499 -12.34 -9.23 -18.30
CA PHE A 499 -12.91 -8.08 -17.58
C PHE A 499 -14.41 -7.86 -17.85
N ASN A 500 -15.09 -8.83 -18.42
CA ASN A 500 -16.55 -8.80 -18.64
C ASN A 500 -17.08 -7.51 -19.30
N GLY A 501 -16.32 -6.93 -20.22
CA GLY A 501 -16.69 -5.72 -20.96
C GLY A 501 -16.22 -4.40 -20.35
N GLU A 502 -15.73 -4.38 -19.12
CA GLU A 502 -15.21 -3.17 -18.47
C GLU A 502 -13.67 -3.16 -18.51
N PRO A 503 -13.01 -2.20 -19.21
CA PRO A 503 -11.56 -2.17 -19.30
C PRO A 503 -10.93 -1.83 -17.95
N GLN A 504 -10.18 -2.75 -17.35
CA GLN A 504 -9.42 -2.51 -16.13
C GLN A 504 -7.98 -2.10 -16.44
N ASN A 505 -7.40 -1.33 -15.53
CA ASN A 505 -6.05 -0.79 -15.68
C ASN A 505 -4.97 -1.68 -15.06
N ASN A 506 -5.33 -2.68 -14.28
CA ASN A 506 -4.42 -3.57 -13.57
C ASN A 506 -4.84 -5.03 -13.74
N ILE A 507 -3.87 -5.93 -13.66
CA ILE A 507 -4.07 -7.37 -13.65
C ILE A 507 -3.19 -8.01 -12.58
N ASN A 508 -3.70 -9.02 -11.89
CA ASN A 508 -2.94 -9.77 -10.90
C ASN A 508 -2.27 -10.97 -11.54
N TYR A 509 -0.94 -11.07 -11.44
CA TYR A 509 -0.19 -12.23 -11.91
C TYR A 509 1.14 -12.39 -11.17
N ALA A 510 1.68 -13.61 -11.10
CA ALA A 510 2.85 -13.94 -10.30
C ALA A 510 4.19 -13.49 -10.90
N VAL A 511 4.27 -13.19 -12.20
CA VAL A 511 5.50 -12.74 -12.86
C VAL A 511 5.36 -11.28 -13.29
N HIS A 512 6.10 -10.38 -12.65
CA HIS A 512 6.06 -8.94 -12.93
C HIS A 512 7.08 -8.54 -14.01
N ILE A 513 6.74 -8.77 -15.28
CA ILE A 513 7.67 -8.60 -16.41
C ILE A 513 8.18 -7.16 -16.51
N GLN A 514 7.32 -6.16 -16.35
CA GLN A 514 7.74 -4.74 -16.42
C GLN A 514 8.84 -4.42 -15.40
N ARG A 515 8.72 -4.89 -14.15
CA ARG A 515 9.72 -4.65 -13.12
C ARG A 515 11.03 -5.38 -13.43
N ILE A 516 10.97 -6.61 -13.95
CA ILE A 516 12.16 -7.34 -14.41
C ILE A 516 12.90 -6.54 -15.49
N VAL A 517 12.19 -6.00 -16.48
CA VAL A 517 12.78 -5.16 -17.53
C VAL A 517 13.41 -3.90 -16.92
N SER A 518 12.72 -3.21 -16.04
CA SER A 518 13.25 -1.99 -15.38
C SER A 518 14.46 -2.28 -14.49
N ASN A 519 14.48 -3.41 -13.79
CA ASN A 519 15.61 -3.79 -12.93
C ASN A 519 16.87 -4.16 -13.72
N VAL A 520 16.71 -4.69 -14.94
CA VAL A 520 17.82 -5.08 -15.79
C VAL A 520 18.34 -3.92 -16.65
N CYS A 521 17.43 -3.10 -17.19
CA CYS A 521 17.76 -2.01 -18.10
C CYS A 521 17.90 -0.64 -17.42
N GLY A 522 17.49 -0.52 -16.15
CA GLY A 522 17.33 0.77 -15.47
C GLY A 522 16.04 1.49 -15.87
N ALA A 523 15.89 2.75 -15.42
CA ALA A 523 14.73 3.56 -15.78
C ALA A 523 14.71 3.86 -17.29
N PRO A 524 13.51 3.92 -17.92
CA PRO A 524 13.42 4.26 -19.35
C PRO A 524 13.98 5.68 -19.57
N LYS A 525 15.04 5.78 -20.33
CA LYS A 525 15.70 7.06 -20.67
C LYS A 525 15.33 7.43 -22.09
N LEU A 526 14.91 8.67 -22.30
CA LEU A 526 14.52 9.21 -23.60
C LEU A 526 15.67 9.30 -24.64
N ASN A 527 16.93 9.22 -24.21
CA ASN A 527 18.11 9.30 -25.06
C ASN A 527 19.23 8.37 -24.55
N HIS A 528 19.16 7.10 -24.93
CA HIS A 528 20.31 6.22 -24.81
C HIS A 528 21.20 6.41 -26.04
N GLY A 529 22.46 6.83 -25.85
CA GLY A 529 23.45 6.95 -26.90
C GLY A 529 23.95 5.60 -27.46
N HIS A 530 23.34 4.49 -27.05
CA HIS A 530 23.70 3.14 -27.49
C HIS A 530 22.69 2.58 -28.48
N LEU A 531 23.19 2.07 -29.59
CA LEU A 531 22.40 1.37 -30.60
C LEU A 531 22.23 -0.10 -30.20
N SER A 532 21.03 -0.63 -30.39
CA SER A 532 20.72 -2.03 -30.12
C SER A 532 21.36 -2.98 -31.14
N ASP A 533 21.92 -4.08 -30.64
CA ASP A 533 22.55 -5.16 -31.43
C ASP A 533 21.63 -6.37 -31.68
N ILE A 534 20.33 -6.24 -31.34
CA ILE A 534 19.30 -7.25 -31.55
C ILE A 534 18.21 -6.73 -32.48
N SER A 535 17.80 -7.58 -33.44
CA SER A 535 16.76 -7.19 -34.40
C SER A 535 15.35 -7.42 -33.85
N PRO A 536 14.34 -6.59 -34.26
CA PRO A 536 12.94 -6.79 -33.86
C PRO A 536 12.40 -8.19 -34.14
N LEU A 537 12.84 -8.81 -35.23
CA LEU A 537 12.42 -10.16 -35.63
C LEU A 537 13.03 -11.25 -34.73
N GLU A 538 14.25 -11.04 -34.24
CA GLU A 538 14.88 -11.93 -33.26
C GLU A 538 14.13 -11.89 -31.93
N ILE A 539 13.73 -10.69 -31.47
CA ILE A 539 12.89 -10.53 -30.28
C ILE A 539 11.57 -11.30 -30.42
N LEU A 540 10.85 -11.13 -31.55
CA LEU A 540 9.59 -11.84 -31.79
C LEU A 540 9.77 -13.37 -31.82
N LYS A 541 10.86 -13.87 -32.45
CA LYS A 541 11.17 -15.29 -32.49
C LYS A 541 11.48 -15.85 -31.10
N SER A 542 12.28 -15.12 -30.31
CA SER A 542 12.63 -15.52 -28.94
C SER A 542 11.41 -15.48 -28.02
N ASN A 543 10.56 -14.45 -28.11
CA ASN A 543 9.30 -14.39 -27.36
C ASN A 543 8.39 -15.59 -27.67
N LYS A 544 8.32 -16.03 -28.94
CA LYS A 544 7.56 -17.23 -29.30
C LYS A 544 8.15 -18.48 -28.64
N GLN A 545 9.46 -18.65 -28.67
CA GLN A 545 10.15 -19.77 -28.05
C GLN A 545 9.95 -19.75 -26.50
N LEU A 546 10.04 -18.57 -25.88
CA LEU A 546 9.76 -18.41 -24.45
C LEU A 546 8.34 -18.86 -24.09
N LYS A 547 7.33 -18.42 -24.85
CA LYS A 547 5.94 -18.84 -24.64
C LYS A 547 5.71 -20.35 -24.79
N GLU A 548 6.48 -21.01 -25.64
CA GLU A 548 6.44 -22.47 -25.82
C GLU A 548 7.09 -23.21 -24.66
N ARG A 549 8.11 -22.63 -24.01
CA ARG A 549 8.77 -23.19 -22.82
C ARG A 549 7.93 -23.01 -21.55
N LEU A 550 7.25 -21.88 -21.41
CA LEU A 550 6.43 -21.56 -20.24
C LEU A 550 5.10 -22.33 -20.28
N LYS A 551 5.16 -23.62 -19.95
CA LYS A 551 4.01 -24.52 -19.87
C LYS A 551 3.96 -25.17 -18.51
N LEU A 552 2.75 -25.35 -17.99
CA LEU A 552 2.51 -26.17 -16.81
C LEU A 552 2.34 -27.63 -17.26
N PRO A 553 2.99 -28.59 -16.61
CA PRO A 553 2.76 -30.01 -16.91
C PRO A 553 1.30 -30.37 -16.59
N ASN A 554 0.67 -31.09 -17.48
CA ASN A 554 -0.67 -31.68 -17.35
C ASN A 554 -1.85 -30.71 -17.12
N VAL A 555 -1.68 -29.43 -17.38
CA VAL A 555 -2.73 -28.43 -17.12
C VAL A 555 -3.19 -27.79 -18.42
N PHE A 556 -4.51 -27.65 -18.56
CA PHE A 556 -5.14 -26.80 -19.57
C PHE A 556 -4.52 -25.40 -19.53
N ASN A 557 -4.02 -24.95 -20.61
CA ASN A 557 -3.41 -23.68 -21.05
C ASN A 557 -3.59 -22.40 -20.15
N ASN A 558 -3.46 -22.48 -18.85
CA ASN A 558 -3.65 -21.33 -17.94
C ASN A 558 -2.53 -20.27 -18.01
N THR A 559 -1.59 -20.41 -18.94
CA THR A 559 -0.53 -19.43 -19.20
C THR A 559 -0.94 -18.33 -20.20
N THR A 560 -2.22 -18.24 -20.56
CA THR A 560 -2.71 -17.26 -21.56
C THR A 560 -2.41 -15.83 -21.14
N ILE A 561 -2.67 -15.47 -19.89
CA ILE A 561 -2.38 -14.13 -19.35
C ILE A 561 -0.88 -13.82 -19.40
N LEU A 562 -0.02 -14.77 -19.01
CA LEU A 562 1.43 -14.61 -19.12
C LEU A 562 1.90 -14.37 -20.54
N LYS A 563 1.36 -15.12 -21.50
CA LYS A 563 1.68 -14.94 -22.94
C LYS A 563 1.28 -13.55 -23.43
N ILE A 564 0.16 -13.03 -22.98
CA ILE A 564 -0.29 -11.67 -23.28
C ILE A 564 0.65 -10.64 -22.64
N LEU A 565 1.04 -10.81 -21.37
CA LEU A 565 1.97 -9.93 -20.69
C LEU A 565 3.36 -9.91 -21.34
N ILE A 566 3.84 -11.06 -21.83
CA ILE A 566 5.08 -11.16 -22.62
C ILE A 566 4.96 -10.31 -23.89
N ASP A 567 3.86 -10.41 -24.64
CA ASP A 567 3.66 -9.62 -25.85
C ASP A 567 3.58 -8.13 -25.60
N ILE A 568 3.03 -7.73 -24.46
CA ILE A 568 2.93 -6.31 -24.05
C ILE A 568 4.30 -5.77 -23.65
N HIS A 569 4.92 -6.38 -22.65
CA HIS A 569 6.13 -5.81 -22.00
C HIS A 569 7.42 -6.13 -22.74
N LEU A 570 7.50 -7.27 -23.45
CA LEU A 570 8.61 -7.61 -24.34
C LEU A 570 8.32 -7.27 -25.80
N SER A 571 7.44 -6.29 -26.05
CA SER A 571 7.19 -5.76 -27.38
C SER A 571 8.47 -5.18 -27.98
N PRO A 572 8.83 -5.49 -29.23
CA PRO A 572 10.05 -4.99 -29.88
C PRO A 572 10.17 -3.47 -29.84
N LYS A 573 9.06 -2.74 -29.98
CA LYS A 573 9.08 -1.27 -30.00
C LYS A 573 9.42 -0.70 -28.63
N ILE A 574 8.83 -1.21 -27.56
CA ILE A 574 9.12 -0.79 -26.17
C ILE A 574 10.59 -1.05 -25.87
N LEU A 575 11.09 -2.25 -26.12
CA LEU A 575 12.45 -2.63 -25.78
C LEU A 575 13.51 -1.82 -26.56
N LEU A 576 13.25 -1.55 -27.83
CA LEU A 576 14.20 -0.82 -28.67
C LEU A 576 14.13 0.70 -28.49
N CYS A 577 12.91 1.27 -28.36
CA CYS A 577 12.74 2.73 -28.31
C CYS A 577 12.80 3.29 -26.89
N GLU A 578 12.32 2.58 -25.87
CA GLU A 578 12.29 3.07 -24.49
C GLU A 578 13.55 2.63 -23.71
N TYR A 579 14.12 1.46 -24.00
CA TYR A 579 15.22 0.87 -23.23
C TYR A 579 16.52 0.69 -24.00
N SER A 580 16.55 0.85 -25.34
CA SER A 580 17.73 0.62 -26.20
C SER A 580 18.45 -0.69 -25.88
N ILE A 581 17.69 -1.78 -25.79
CA ILE A 581 18.14 -3.05 -25.23
C ILE A 581 19.24 -3.71 -26.07
N THR A 582 20.26 -4.27 -25.40
CA THR A 582 21.28 -5.12 -26.03
C THR A 582 20.88 -6.60 -25.99
N ARG A 583 21.53 -7.43 -26.80
CA ARG A 583 21.29 -8.88 -26.84
C ARG A 583 21.49 -9.54 -25.48
N GLU A 584 22.57 -9.21 -24.80
CA GLU A 584 22.89 -9.76 -23.48
C GLU A 584 21.82 -9.42 -22.43
N LEU A 585 21.38 -8.16 -22.38
CA LEU A 585 20.32 -7.73 -21.46
C LEU A 585 18.98 -8.41 -21.78
N TYR A 586 18.67 -8.58 -23.08
CA TYR A 586 17.45 -9.27 -23.48
C TYR A 586 17.47 -10.75 -23.07
N GLU A 587 18.58 -11.46 -23.29
CA GLU A 587 18.74 -12.86 -22.89
C GLU A 587 18.64 -13.01 -21.38
N LYS A 588 19.21 -12.07 -20.62
CA LYS A 588 19.09 -12.01 -19.15
C LYS A 588 17.63 -11.82 -18.72
N ILE A 589 16.87 -10.93 -19.38
CA ILE A 589 15.44 -10.74 -19.08
C ILE A 589 14.66 -12.03 -19.35
N VAL A 590 14.87 -12.68 -20.49
CA VAL A 590 14.22 -13.95 -20.83
C VAL A 590 14.49 -15.01 -19.76
N MET A 591 15.74 -15.14 -19.33
CA MET A 591 16.14 -16.07 -18.28
C MET A 591 15.46 -15.75 -16.94
N LEU A 592 15.43 -14.48 -16.54
CA LEU A 592 14.78 -14.06 -15.28
C LEU A 592 13.26 -14.27 -15.29
N VAL A 593 12.59 -14.02 -16.42
CA VAL A 593 11.16 -14.30 -16.58
C VAL A 593 10.88 -15.79 -16.43
N GLU A 594 11.71 -16.64 -17.03
CA GLU A 594 11.60 -18.08 -16.93
C GLU A 594 11.86 -18.57 -15.49
N GLN A 595 12.90 -18.07 -14.85
CA GLN A 595 13.21 -18.39 -13.45
C GLN A 595 12.09 -17.97 -12.50
N GLN A 596 11.56 -16.75 -12.65
CA GLN A 596 10.46 -16.26 -11.83
C GLN A 596 9.19 -17.07 -12.01
N PHE A 597 8.88 -17.48 -13.23
CA PHE A 597 7.74 -18.36 -13.52
C PHE A 597 7.84 -19.69 -12.79
N TYR A 598 8.98 -20.36 -12.86
CA TYR A 598 9.17 -21.64 -12.16
C TYR A 598 9.21 -21.49 -10.65
N LYS A 599 9.80 -20.39 -10.14
CA LYS A 599 9.83 -20.06 -8.71
C LYS A 599 8.45 -19.79 -8.15
N SER A 600 7.58 -19.17 -8.95
CA SER A 600 6.21 -18.78 -8.53
C SER A 600 5.21 -19.94 -8.54
N ARG A 601 5.60 -21.13 -8.98
CA ARG A 601 4.71 -22.29 -8.99
C ARG A 601 4.54 -22.82 -7.57
N ILE A 602 3.33 -23.28 -7.27
CA ILE A 602 3.07 -23.98 -6.01
C ILE A 602 3.90 -25.25 -5.89
N VAL A 603 4.47 -25.45 -4.72
CA VAL A 603 5.33 -26.62 -4.46
C VAL A 603 4.47 -27.83 -4.15
N PRO A 604 4.72 -29.00 -4.77
CA PRO A 604 4.04 -30.23 -4.39
C PRO A 604 4.30 -30.58 -2.91
N GLY A 605 3.25 -30.97 -2.20
CA GLY A 605 3.30 -31.23 -0.77
C GLY A 605 2.88 -30.04 0.10
N GLU A 606 2.64 -28.85 -0.47
CA GLU A 606 2.14 -27.70 0.26
C GLU A 606 0.77 -27.99 0.86
N MET A 607 0.61 -27.67 2.15
CA MET A 607 -0.62 -27.90 2.93
C MET A 607 -1.60 -26.72 2.75
N VAL A 608 -2.24 -26.66 1.59
CA VAL A 608 -3.10 -25.54 1.19
C VAL A 608 -4.40 -25.47 1.99
N GLY A 609 -4.87 -26.59 2.55
CA GLY A 609 -6.05 -26.62 3.42
C GLY A 609 -5.90 -25.75 4.67
N PRO A 610 -4.89 -25.98 5.52
CA PRO A 610 -4.60 -25.12 6.66
C PRO A 610 -4.38 -23.66 6.29
N ILE A 611 -3.68 -23.38 5.18
CA ILE A 611 -3.47 -22.01 4.68
C ILE A 611 -4.82 -21.35 4.36
N ALA A 612 -5.72 -22.03 3.67
CA ALA A 612 -7.06 -21.52 3.37
C ALA A 612 -7.88 -21.29 4.64
N ALA A 613 -7.87 -22.23 5.57
CA ALA A 613 -8.56 -22.13 6.86
C ALA A 613 -8.09 -20.92 7.68
N GLN A 614 -6.78 -20.72 7.78
CA GLN A 614 -6.18 -19.58 8.49
C GLN A 614 -6.46 -18.26 7.76
N SER A 615 -6.46 -18.26 6.43
CA SER A 615 -6.75 -17.07 5.62
C SER A 615 -8.20 -16.58 5.77
N ILE A 616 -9.14 -17.47 6.13
CA ILE A 616 -10.53 -17.12 6.45
C ILE A 616 -10.68 -16.79 7.94
N GLY A 617 -10.06 -17.57 8.83
CA GLY A 617 -10.23 -17.44 10.27
C GLY A 617 -9.60 -16.19 10.86
N GLU A 618 -8.43 -15.76 10.37
CA GLU A 618 -7.75 -14.57 10.87
C GLU A 618 -8.55 -13.28 10.60
N PRO A 619 -9.09 -13.00 9.39
CA PRO A 619 -9.95 -11.85 9.18
C PRO A 619 -11.21 -11.85 10.03
N ALA A 620 -11.82 -13.00 10.24
CA ALA A 620 -12.98 -13.13 11.11
C ALA A 620 -12.67 -12.65 12.53
N THR A 621 -11.51 -13.00 13.09
CA THR A 621 -11.05 -12.52 14.39
C THR A 621 -10.86 -11.02 14.41
N GLN A 622 -10.25 -10.43 13.37
CA GLN A 622 -10.03 -8.97 13.29
C GLN A 622 -11.33 -8.18 13.08
N MET A 623 -12.28 -8.69 12.31
CA MET A 623 -13.60 -8.06 12.14
C MET A 623 -14.35 -7.92 13.46
N THR A 624 -14.22 -8.88 14.34
CA THR A 624 -14.87 -8.84 15.65
C THR A 624 -14.23 -7.82 16.60
N LEU A 625 -12.90 -7.65 16.54
CA LEU A 625 -12.19 -6.63 17.29
C LEU A 625 -12.48 -5.21 16.77
N ASN A 626 -12.73 -5.07 15.46
CA ASN A 626 -13.01 -3.78 14.83
C ASN A 626 -14.44 -3.27 15.02
N THR A 627 -15.41 -4.09 15.47
CA THR A 627 -16.77 -3.61 15.78
C THR A 627 -16.76 -2.51 16.84
N PHE A 628 -15.80 -2.52 17.72
CA PHE A 628 -15.56 -1.47 18.71
C PHE A 628 -15.27 -0.10 18.07
N HIS A 629 -14.56 -0.09 16.94
CA HIS A 629 -14.24 1.14 16.21
C HIS A 629 -15.36 1.62 15.30
N PHE A 630 -16.33 0.74 14.99
CA PHE A 630 -17.50 1.05 14.19
C PHE A 630 -18.77 1.31 15.01
N ALA A 631 -18.65 1.37 16.34
CA ALA A 631 -19.75 1.71 17.25
C ALA A 631 -20.35 3.12 17.01
N GLY A 632 -19.98 3.79 15.94
CA GLY A 632 -20.53 5.06 15.51
C GLY A 632 -20.74 5.17 14.00
N VAL A 633 -20.34 4.18 13.19
CA VAL A 633 -20.55 4.22 11.73
C VAL A 633 -21.36 3.00 11.35
N SER A 634 -22.59 3.20 10.87
CA SER A 634 -23.39 2.09 10.34
C SER A 634 -22.58 1.39 9.24
N ALA A 635 -22.27 0.13 9.45
CA ALA A 635 -21.83 -0.71 8.35
C ALA A 635 -22.91 -0.70 7.27
N LYS A 636 -22.52 -0.38 6.04
CA LYS A 636 -23.41 -0.54 4.88
C LYS A 636 -23.80 -1.98 4.74
#